data_9554bd96b36b66fce170462102ac1c06
#
_entry.id   9554bd96b36b66fce170462102ac1c06
#
_cell.length_a   1.000
_cell.length_b   1.000
_cell.length_c   1.000
_cell.angle_alpha   90.00
_cell.angle_beta   90.00
_cell.angle_gamma   90.00
#
_symmetry.space_group_name_H-M   'P 1'
#
loop_
_entity.id
_entity.type
_entity.pdbx_description
1 polymer ?
#
loop_
_entity_poly.entity_id
_entity_poly.type
_entity_poly.pdbx_seq_one_letter_code
_entity_poly.pdbx_strand_id
1 'polypeptide(L)'
;MSQNAPRPFFLQRRSAAWLTVLTLLGSGAVYAQVQPKIDVYKSPTCECCDRWIEHLKREGFAVDAHIVDDLGAARRKLGMPDQYGSCHTAKVGRYAVEGHVPAKDIKRLLKEQPQAVGLAMPGMPAGSPGMDIPNTPDFTTVLVQHGGKARPYATHQSPKE
;
A
#
# COMPACT_ATOMS: atom_id res chain seq x y z
N MET A 1 -31.29 -91.17 12.53
CA MET A 1 -31.54 -90.36 13.71
C MET A 1 -30.76 -89.08 13.57
N SER A 2 -31.50 -88.03 13.13
CA SER A 2 -30.91 -86.77 12.78
C SER A 2 -31.35 -85.76 13.83
N GLN A 3 -30.38 -85.09 14.46
CA GLN A 3 -30.63 -83.99 15.39
C GLN A 3 -30.18 -82.69 14.77
N ASN A 4 -31.16 -81.90 14.32
CA ASN A 4 -31.01 -80.56 13.93
C ASN A 4 -30.99 -79.66 15.19
N ALA A 5 -29.85 -79.05 15.48
CA ALA A 5 -29.75 -77.99 16.49
C ALA A 5 -29.87 -76.59 15.80
N PRO A 6 -30.72 -75.73 16.36
CA PRO A 6 -30.87 -74.37 15.81
C PRO A 6 -29.68 -73.46 16.18
N ARG A 7 -29.18 -72.75 15.23
CA ARG A 7 -28.11 -71.75 15.43
C ARG A 7 -28.69 -70.43 16.01
N PRO A 8 -28.05 -69.80 16.98
CA PRO A 8 -28.49 -68.51 17.53
C PRO A 8 -28.26 -67.37 16.56
N PHE A 9 -29.28 -66.57 16.35
CA PHE A 9 -29.24 -65.30 15.63
C PHE A 9 -28.42 -64.30 16.46
N PHE A 10 -27.22 -63.95 16.02
CA PHE A 10 -26.48 -62.84 16.56
C PHE A 10 -27.07 -61.54 15.96
N LEU A 11 -27.80 -60.78 16.80
CA LEU A 11 -28.19 -59.41 16.51
C LEU A 11 -26.92 -58.53 16.46
N GLN A 12 -26.52 -58.22 15.28
CA GLN A 12 -25.43 -57.25 15.01
C GLN A 12 -25.94 -55.86 15.33
N ARG A 13 -25.67 -55.35 16.52
CA ARG A 13 -25.87 -53.97 16.90
C ARG A 13 -24.98 -53.08 16.03
N ARG A 14 -25.56 -52.42 15.02
CA ARG A 14 -24.94 -51.37 14.27
C ARG A 14 -24.86 -50.14 15.17
N SER A 15 -23.72 -49.92 15.77
CA SER A 15 -23.37 -48.68 16.46
C SER A 15 -23.24 -47.60 15.39
N ALA A 16 -24.25 -46.74 15.29
CA ALA A 16 -24.18 -45.54 14.48
C ALA A 16 -23.27 -44.54 15.20
N ALA A 17 -22.00 -44.49 14.78
CA ALA A 17 -21.08 -43.44 15.18
C ALA A 17 -21.51 -42.13 14.52
N TRP A 18 -22.12 -41.25 15.28
CA TRP A 18 -22.40 -39.86 14.87
C TRP A 18 -21.08 -39.09 14.89
N LEU A 19 -20.47 -38.93 13.73
CA LEU A 19 -19.37 -37.98 13.53
C LEU A 19 -19.94 -36.57 13.57
N THR A 20 -19.91 -35.95 14.74
CA THR A 20 -20.14 -34.51 14.86
C THR A 20 -18.94 -33.79 14.26
N VAL A 21 -19.09 -33.33 12.99
CA VAL A 21 -18.16 -32.40 12.36
C VAL A 21 -18.33 -31.04 13.01
N LEU A 22 -17.44 -30.73 13.96
CA LEU A 22 -17.34 -29.43 14.59
C LEU A 22 -16.71 -28.47 13.56
N THR A 23 -17.53 -27.76 12.78
CA THR A 23 -17.10 -26.68 11.90
C THR A 23 -16.64 -25.52 12.77
N LEU A 24 -15.33 -25.43 13.01
CA LEU A 24 -14.67 -24.24 13.54
C LEU A 24 -14.81 -23.12 12.52
N LEU A 25 -15.84 -22.30 12.67
CA LEU A 25 -15.95 -21.00 12.02
C LEU A 25 -14.83 -20.13 12.60
N GLY A 26 -13.66 -20.20 11.99
CA GLY A 26 -12.56 -19.29 12.27
C GLY A 26 -12.99 -17.89 11.89
N SER A 27 -13.45 -17.10 12.85
CA SER A 27 -13.62 -15.66 12.69
C SER A 27 -12.25 -15.06 12.41
N GLY A 28 -11.88 -14.96 11.12
CA GLY A 28 -10.69 -14.24 10.69
C GLY A 28 -10.86 -12.78 11.12
N ALA A 29 -10.22 -12.40 12.21
CA ALA A 29 -10.11 -11.00 12.59
C ALA A 29 -9.39 -10.28 11.45
N VAL A 30 -10.13 -9.46 10.69
CA VAL A 30 -9.54 -8.54 9.71
C VAL A 30 -8.80 -7.49 10.53
N TYR A 31 -7.50 -7.71 10.75
CA TYR A 31 -6.64 -6.68 11.29
C TYR A 31 -6.54 -5.58 10.23
N ALA A 32 -7.24 -4.49 10.45
CA ALA A 32 -7.02 -3.27 9.68
C ALA A 32 -5.56 -2.88 9.89
N GLN A 33 -4.73 -3.01 8.85
CA GLN A 33 -3.34 -2.59 8.91
C GLN A 33 -3.31 -1.08 9.06
N VAL A 34 -2.94 -0.61 10.26
CA VAL A 34 -2.70 0.82 10.49
C VAL A 34 -1.55 1.24 9.58
N GLN A 35 -1.85 2.09 8.61
CA GLN A 35 -0.83 2.63 7.71
C GLN A 35 0.15 3.48 8.52
N PRO A 36 1.47 3.37 8.27
CA PRO A 36 2.43 4.23 8.93
C PRO A 36 2.15 5.69 8.59
N LYS A 37 2.35 6.56 9.58
CA LYS A 37 2.24 8.01 9.41
C LYS A 37 3.22 8.50 8.33
N ILE A 38 2.79 9.49 7.56
CA ILE A 38 3.61 10.17 6.55
C ILE A 38 4.00 11.56 7.07
N ASP A 39 5.29 11.83 7.14
CA ASP A 39 5.83 13.15 7.42
C ASP A 39 6.16 13.84 6.09
N VAL A 40 5.47 14.94 5.77
CA VAL A 40 5.59 15.68 4.52
C VAL A 40 6.34 16.99 4.75
N TYR A 41 7.43 17.20 4.04
CA TYR A 41 8.22 18.43 4.06
C TYR A 41 7.91 19.24 2.81
N LYS A 42 7.39 20.46 2.97
CA LYS A 42 6.94 21.34 1.86
C LYS A 42 7.27 22.80 2.13
N SER A 43 7.28 23.62 1.08
CA SER A 43 7.31 25.07 1.23
C SER A 43 5.96 25.62 1.71
N PRO A 44 5.91 26.80 2.35
CA PRO A 44 4.66 27.35 2.89
C PRO A 44 3.59 27.65 1.83
N THR A 45 3.99 27.95 0.61
CA THR A 45 3.08 28.41 -0.47
C THR A 45 2.68 27.35 -1.49
N CYS A 46 2.96 26.06 -1.22
CA CYS A 46 2.69 24.97 -2.14
C CYS A 46 1.26 24.45 -2.01
N GLU A 47 0.29 25.04 -2.72
CA GLU A 47 -1.12 24.62 -2.70
C GLU A 47 -1.36 23.20 -3.26
N CYS A 48 -0.66 22.84 -4.35
CA CYS A 48 -0.79 21.48 -4.90
C CYS A 48 -0.28 20.42 -3.91
N CYS A 49 0.70 20.75 -3.06
CA CYS A 49 1.15 19.87 -1.99
C CYS A 49 0.03 19.64 -0.96
N ASP A 50 -0.75 20.69 -0.63
CA ASP A 50 -1.87 20.56 0.32
C ASP A 50 -2.96 19.64 -0.26
N ARG A 51 -3.28 19.77 -1.55
CA ARG A 51 -4.21 18.88 -2.23
C ARG A 51 -3.71 17.43 -2.25
N TRP A 52 -2.40 17.20 -2.44
CA TRP A 52 -1.82 15.86 -2.35
C TRP A 52 -1.90 15.30 -0.92
N ILE A 53 -1.66 16.11 0.10
CA ILE A 53 -1.84 15.72 1.50
C ILE A 53 -3.29 15.28 1.76
N GLU A 54 -4.26 16.05 1.26
CA GLU A 54 -5.68 15.68 1.38
C GLU A 54 -6.02 14.39 0.62
N HIS A 55 -5.41 14.14 -0.54
CA HIS A 55 -5.51 12.86 -1.23
C HIS A 55 -5.01 11.72 -0.33
N LEU A 56 -3.85 11.84 0.31
CA LEU A 56 -3.33 10.80 1.21
C LEU A 56 -4.25 10.55 2.40
N LYS A 57 -4.80 11.62 3.01
CA LYS A 57 -5.74 11.50 4.14
C LYS A 57 -7.02 10.78 3.73
N ARG A 58 -7.61 11.12 2.57
CA ARG A 58 -8.78 10.41 2.02
C ARG A 58 -8.50 8.93 1.78
N GLU A 59 -7.26 8.60 1.46
CA GLU A 59 -6.80 7.22 1.25
C GLU A 59 -6.40 6.49 2.54
N GLY A 60 -6.62 7.12 3.71
CA GLY A 60 -6.47 6.51 5.02
C GLY A 60 -5.10 6.63 5.67
N PHE A 61 -4.22 7.50 5.15
CA PHE A 61 -2.95 7.80 5.80
C PHE A 61 -3.12 8.90 6.87
N ALA A 62 -2.44 8.73 8.01
CA ALA A 62 -2.16 9.82 8.92
C ALA A 62 -1.00 10.66 8.33
N VAL A 63 -1.15 11.98 8.24
CA VAL A 63 -0.16 12.87 7.61
C VAL A 63 0.14 14.06 8.51
N ASP A 64 1.43 14.28 8.79
CA ASP A 64 1.96 15.49 9.41
C ASP A 64 2.71 16.32 8.38
N ALA A 65 2.37 17.60 8.24
CA ALA A 65 3.01 18.53 7.33
C ALA A 65 4.02 19.41 8.10
N HIS A 66 5.23 19.49 7.58
CA HIS A 66 6.34 20.28 8.10
C HIS A 66 6.72 21.35 7.06
N ILE A 67 6.59 22.61 7.45
CA ILE A 67 7.04 23.72 6.61
C ILE A 67 8.55 23.84 6.75
N VAL A 68 9.28 23.89 5.63
CA VAL A 68 10.74 23.99 5.60
C VAL A 68 11.19 25.06 4.60
N ASP A 69 12.29 25.72 4.95
CA ASP A 69 12.91 26.74 4.08
C ASP A 69 13.83 26.08 3.03
N ASP A 70 14.52 24.99 3.39
CA ASP A 70 15.37 24.23 2.46
C ASP A 70 14.82 22.83 2.22
N LEU A 71 13.97 22.71 1.21
CA LEU A 71 13.40 21.44 0.78
C LEU A 71 14.48 20.47 0.23
N GLY A 72 15.52 21.00 -0.41
CA GLY A 72 16.65 20.21 -0.91
C GLY A 72 17.38 19.51 0.23
N ALA A 73 17.64 20.21 1.35
CA ALA A 73 18.24 19.60 2.53
C ALA A 73 17.34 18.50 3.13
N ALA A 74 16.02 18.74 3.22
CA ALA A 74 15.08 17.70 3.67
C ALA A 74 15.11 16.45 2.76
N ARG A 75 15.10 16.65 1.45
CA ARG A 75 15.20 15.59 0.43
C ARG A 75 16.47 14.77 0.59
N ARG A 76 17.64 15.42 0.65
CA ARG A 76 18.94 14.75 0.82
C ARG A 76 19.02 13.98 2.13
N LYS A 77 18.46 14.52 3.22
CA LYS A 77 18.40 13.83 4.51
C LYS A 77 17.60 12.52 4.45
N LEU A 78 16.61 12.43 3.56
CA LEU A 78 15.85 11.21 3.30
C LEU A 78 16.53 10.29 2.28
N GLY A 79 17.70 10.67 1.74
CA GLY A 79 18.44 9.89 0.76
C GLY A 79 17.89 9.95 -0.66
N MET A 80 16.91 10.82 -0.94
CA MET A 80 16.37 11.00 -2.28
C MET A 80 17.31 11.89 -3.10
N PRO A 81 17.81 11.43 -4.27
CA PRO A 81 18.69 12.23 -5.11
C PRO A 81 17.99 13.48 -5.67
N ASP A 82 18.72 14.59 -5.76
CA ASP A 82 18.19 15.89 -6.21
C ASP A 82 17.62 15.85 -7.63
N GLN A 83 18.09 14.97 -8.49
CA GLN A 83 17.58 14.79 -9.86
C GLN A 83 16.11 14.35 -9.92
N TYR A 84 15.56 13.81 -8.85
CA TYR A 84 14.13 13.46 -8.73
C TYR A 84 13.33 14.53 -8.00
N GLY A 85 13.96 15.64 -7.65
CA GLY A 85 13.38 16.69 -6.85
C GLY A 85 12.05 17.23 -7.40
N SER A 86 11.10 17.46 -6.49
CA SER A 86 9.78 18.02 -6.76
C SER A 86 9.43 19.09 -5.72
N CYS A 87 8.16 19.49 -5.65
CA CYS A 87 7.68 20.57 -4.78
C CYS A 87 7.54 20.16 -3.30
N HIS A 88 7.64 18.88 -2.98
CA HIS A 88 7.70 18.35 -1.61
C HIS A 88 8.43 17.02 -1.59
N THR A 89 8.93 16.68 -0.41
CA THR A 89 9.46 15.36 -0.10
C THR A 89 8.78 14.82 1.16
N ALA A 90 8.60 13.52 1.26
CA ALA A 90 7.94 12.90 2.40
C ALA A 90 8.69 11.66 2.87
N LYS A 91 8.45 11.29 4.15
CA LYS A 91 8.93 10.04 4.74
C LYS A 91 7.73 9.17 5.12
N VAL A 92 7.76 7.91 4.71
CA VAL A 92 6.81 6.89 5.14
C VAL A 92 7.57 5.61 5.54
N GLY A 93 7.50 5.25 6.82
CA GLY A 93 8.35 4.19 7.34
C GLY A 93 9.83 4.47 7.05
N ARG A 94 10.48 3.60 6.28
CA ARG A 94 11.89 3.76 5.88
C ARG A 94 12.10 4.44 4.52
N TYR A 95 11.03 4.73 3.80
CA TYR A 95 11.08 5.21 2.42
C TYR A 95 10.93 6.72 2.31
N ALA A 96 11.60 7.29 1.32
CA ALA A 96 11.33 8.62 0.82
C ALA A 96 10.25 8.56 -0.27
N VAL A 97 9.38 9.57 -0.30
CA VAL A 97 8.38 9.76 -1.36
C VAL A 97 8.52 11.18 -1.86
N GLU A 98 8.81 11.34 -3.15
CA GLU A 98 9.08 12.63 -3.76
C GLU A 98 7.99 13.01 -4.74
N GLY A 99 7.35 14.16 -4.54
CA GLY A 99 6.30 14.68 -5.39
C GLY A 99 4.98 13.93 -5.28
N HIS A 100 4.12 14.09 -6.27
CA HIS A 100 2.70 13.71 -6.26
C HIS A 100 2.44 12.21 -6.50
N VAL A 101 3.17 11.34 -5.80
CA VAL A 101 3.02 9.88 -5.89
C VAL A 101 1.62 9.46 -5.43
N PRO A 102 0.86 8.67 -6.21
CA PRO A 102 -0.45 8.18 -5.81
C PRO A 102 -0.40 7.32 -4.54
N ALA A 103 -1.39 7.48 -3.67
CA ALA A 103 -1.50 6.73 -2.42
C ALA A 103 -1.47 5.20 -2.64
N LYS A 104 -2.03 4.71 -3.75
CA LYS A 104 -2.00 3.28 -4.11
C LYS A 104 -0.57 2.74 -4.30
N ASP A 105 0.32 3.57 -4.86
CA ASP A 105 1.72 3.19 -5.06
C ASP A 105 2.47 3.16 -3.73
N ILE A 106 2.18 4.10 -2.83
CA ILE A 106 2.73 4.12 -1.47
C ILE A 106 2.26 2.88 -0.69
N LYS A 107 0.97 2.54 -0.75
CA LYS A 107 0.43 1.31 -0.13
C LYS A 107 1.13 0.06 -0.67
N ARG A 108 1.33 -0.01 -1.99
CA ARG A 108 2.06 -1.11 -2.64
C ARG A 108 3.53 -1.18 -2.20
N LEU A 109 4.22 -0.03 -2.14
CA LEU A 109 5.60 0.06 -1.65
C LEU A 109 5.73 -0.49 -0.22
N LEU A 110 4.82 -0.10 0.66
CA LEU A 110 4.79 -0.55 2.06
C LEU A 110 4.52 -2.06 2.18
N LYS A 111 3.73 -2.62 1.27
CA LYS A 111 3.44 -4.05 1.22
C LYS A 111 4.62 -4.87 0.65
N GLU A 112 5.20 -4.41 -0.47
CA GLU A 112 6.27 -5.13 -1.17
C GLU A 112 7.63 -5.00 -0.48
N GLN A 113 7.85 -3.91 0.24
CA GLN A 113 9.06 -3.61 0.99
C GLN A 113 10.39 -3.79 0.21
N PRO A 114 10.51 -3.30 -1.03
CA PRO A 114 11.72 -3.48 -1.80
C PRO A 114 12.94 -2.79 -1.15
N GLN A 115 14.15 -3.26 -1.47
CA GLN A 115 15.38 -2.57 -1.08
C GLN A 115 15.60 -1.37 -2.02
N ALA A 116 15.11 -0.21 -1.59
CA ALA A 116 15.11 1.02 -2.37
C ALA A 116 15.14 2.26 -1.45
N VAL A 117 15.46 3.41 -2.00
CA VAL A 117 15.32 4.71 -1.35
C VAL A 117 13.82 5.03 -1.19
N GLY A 118 13.04 4.83 -2.23
CA GLY A 118 11.62 5.12 -2.22
C GLY A 118 11.01 5.33 -3.60
N LEU A 119 9.96 6.13 -3.66
CA LEU A 119 9.25 6.46 -4.90
C LEU A 119 9.43 7.93 -5.25
N ALA A 120 9.43 8.22 -6.55
CA ALA A 120 9.38 9.59 -7.04
C ALA A 120 8.36 9.74 -8.18
N MET A 121 7.78 10.93 -8.26
CA MET A 121 6.97 11.41 -9.38
C MET A 121 7.67 12.63 -10.00
N PRO A 122 8.62 12.43 -10.93
CA PRO A 122 9.36 13.54 -11.52
C PRO A 122 8.45 14.44 -12.35
N GLY A 123 8.71 15.75 -12.32
CA GLY A 123 8.09 16.74 -13.24
C GLY A 123 6.66 17.15 -12.92
N MET A 124 6.09 16.78 -11.79
CA MET A 124 4.71 17.16 -11.38
C MET A 124 3.67 16.99 -12.51
N PRO A 125 3.44 15.77 -13.02
CA PRO A 125 2.49 15.56 -14.12
C PRO A 125 1.11 16.10 -13.79
N ALA A 126 0.49 16.80 -14.74
CA ALA A 126 -0.75 17.52 -14.52
C ALA A 126 -1.93 16.61 -14.10
N GLY A 127 -1.93 15.33 -14.52
CA GLY A 127 -2.94 14.36 -14.10
C GLY A 127 -2.65 13.64 -12.77
N SER A 128 -1.52 13.97 -12.09
CA SER A 128 -1.17 13.34 -10.81
C SER A 128 -2.04 13.86 -9.66
N PRO A 129 -2.20 13.06 -8.56
CA PRO A 129 -3.01 13.46 -7.41
C PRO A 129 -2.61 14.83 -6.83
N GLY A 130 -3.57 15.71 -6.61
CA GLY A 130 -3.34 17.09 -6.16
C GLY A 130 -3.06 18.09 -7.27
N MET A 131 -2.74 17.62 -8.48
CA MET A 131 -2.78 18.41 -9.71
C MET A 131 -4.14 18.23 -10.40
N ASP A 132 -4.59 16.97 -10.56
CA ASP A 132 -5.93 16.50 -10.96
C ASP A 132 -6.50 17.16 -12.24
N ILE A 133 -5.63 17.57 -13.18
CA ILE A 133 -6.05 18.12 -14.47
C ILE A 133 -6.44 16.97 -15.40
N PRO A 134 -7.70 16.92 -15.87
CA PRO A 134 -8.18 15.85 -16.72
C PRO A 134 -7.59 15.89 -18.14
N ASN A 135 -7.68 14.76 -18.85
CA ASN A 135 -7.29 14.61 -20.26
C ASN A 135 -5.84 15.02 -20.57
N THR A 136 -4.94 14.86 -19.58
CA THR A 136 -3.50 15.08 -19.75
C THR A 136 -2.78 13.74 -20.05
N PRO A 137 -1.52 13.76 -20.50
CA PRO A 137 -0.76 12.54 -20.74
C PRO A 137 -0.67 11.64 -19.52
N ASP A 138 -0.56 10.33 -19.76
CA ASP A 138 -0.25 9.33 -18.74
C ASP A 138 1.06 9.67 -18.02
N PHE A 139 1.17 9.26 -16.77
CA PHE A 139 2.34 9.55 -15.95
C PHE A 139 2.86 8.32 -15.22
N THR A 140 4.12 8.34 -14.83
CA THR A 140 4.79 7.16 -14.26
C THR A 140 5.45 7.50 -12.94
N THR A 141 5.07 6.75 -11.89
CA THR A 141 5.84 6.67 -10.65
C THR A 141 7.08 5.83 -10.90
N VAL A 142 8.24 6.29 -10.40
CA VAL A 142 9.49 5.55 -10.49
C VAL A 142 9.94 5.07 -9.11
N LEU A 143 10.54 3.86 -9.05
CA LEU A 143 11.22 3.34 -7.87
C LEU A 143 12.69 3.77 -7.93
N VAL A 144 13.11 4.58 -6.95
CA VAL A 144 14.48 5.07 -6.82
C VAL A 144 15.28 4.07 -5.96
N GLN A 145 16.32 3.51 -6.56
CA GLN A 145 17.19 2.52 -5.93
C GLN A 145 18.34 3.20 -5.18
N HIS A 146 18.94 2.48 -4.24
CA HIS A 146 20.21 2.88 -3.67
C HIS A 146 21.27 3.05 -4.79
N GLY A 147 22.05 4.14 -4.73
CA GLY A 147 22.96 4.53 -5.82
C GLY A 147 22.33 5.44 -6.88
N GLY A 148 21.07 5.87 -6.69
CA GLY A 148 20.45 6.96 -7.45
C GLY A 148 19.89 6.58 -8.82
N LYS A 149 19.92 5.31 -9.22
CA LYS A 149 19.19 4.84 -10.42
C LYS A 149 17.71 4.67 -10.13
N ALA A 150 16.87 4.90 -11.13
CA ALA A 150 15.44 4.61 -11.02
C ALA A 150 14.96 3.68 -12.13
N ARG A 151 13.85 3.00 -11.85
CA ARG A 151 13.10 2.21 -12.83
C ARG A 151 11.61 2.52 -12.74
N PRO A 152 10.84 2.34 -13.81
CA PRO A 152 9.38 2.44 -13.75
C PRO A 152 8.82 1.54 -12.63
N TYR A 153 7.90 2.10 -11.84
CA TYR A 153 7.18 1.37 -10.80
C TYR A 153 5.73 1.16 -11.16
N ALA A 154 5.03 2.22 -11.56
CA ALA A 154 3.65 2.16 -12.01
C ALA A 154 3.37 3.26 -13.03
N THR A 155 2.59 2.96 -14.06
CA THR A 155 2.05 3.92 -15.00
C THR A 155 0.57 4.16 -14.70
N HIS A 156 0.14 5.40 -14.77
CA HIS A 156 -1.18 5.86 -14.43
C HIS A 156 -1.79 6.62 -15.58
N GLN A 157 -3.06 6.37 -15.83
CA GLN A 157 -3.85 7.21 -16.73
C GLN A 157 -4.24 8.48 -16.00
N SER A 158 -4.21 9.59 -16.74
CA SER A 158 -4.77 10.86 -16.29
C SER A 158 -6.29 10.71 -16.03
N PRO A 159 -6.86 11.45 -15.07
CA PRO A 159 -8.30 11.54 -14.92
C PRO A 159 -8.99 11.89 -16.24
N LYS A 160 -10.18 11.35 -16.47
CA LYS A 160 -11.06 11.74 -17.59
C LYS A 160 -12.23 12.52 -17.01
N GLU A 161 -12.78 13.44 -17.80
CA GLU A 161 -14.03 14.14 -17.46
C GLU A 161 -15.19 13.16 -17.34
#